data_658b427097d3c56980738d952ddc8c5f
#
_entry.id   658b427097d3c56980738d952ddc8c5f
#
_cell.length_a   1.000
_cell.length_b   1.000
_cell.length_c   1.000
_cell.angle_alpha   90.00
_cell.angle_beta   90.00
_cell.angle_gamma   90.00
#
_symmetry.space_group_name_H-M   'P 1'
#
loop_
_entity.id
_entity.type
_entity.pdbx_description
1 polymer ?
#
loop_
_entity_poly.entity_id
_entity_poly.type
_entity_poly.pdbx_seq_one_letter_code
_entity_poly.pdbx_strand_id
1 'polypeptide(L)'
;GDFLTHLLVVDDEVSILELIKNSLGKDGYLITVCQNADDVDIKKLHFYDLILLDVMMPGTDGFEFCKQIRNMVDCPILFLTAKTLEEDILFGLGIGADDYITKPFRIQELRARVAAHLRREKREHHSTLSFEPDIRFDLSAKVLYVSEQPVPLTKSEYSICEYLAKNRGQVFTKEQIYEAVFGFDGIGDNSTISTHIKNIRAKLEHFKISPISTLWGIGYKWE
;
A
#
# COMPACT_ATOMS: atom_id res chain seq x y z
N GLY A 1 17.46 12.96 8.03
CA GLY A 1 17.42 12.25 9.30
C GLY A 1 16.64 10.98 9.14
N ASP A 2 17.26 9.84 9.48
CA ASP A 2 16.57 8.55 9.48
C ASP A 2 15.41 8.61 10.48
N PHE A 3 14.18 8.63 9.98
CA PHE A 3 13.01 8.50 10.82
C PHE A 3 13.00 7.07 11.38
N LEU A 4 13.06 6.95 12.72
CA LEU A 4 12.95 5.68 13.40
C LEU A 4 11.61 5.04 13.07
N THR A 5 11.64 3.81 12.57
CA THR A 5 10.42 3.03 12.30
C THR A 5 9.66 2.80 13.62
N HIS A 6 8.40 3.18 13.66
CA HIS A 6 7.58 3.20 14.87
C HIS A 6 6.45 2.17 14.77
N LEU A 7 6.36 1.27 15.73
CA LEU A 7 5.33 0.24 15.81
C LEU A 7 4.38 0.47 16.97
N LEU A 8 3.11 0.16 16.76
CA LEU A 8 2.11 0.04 17.82
C LEU A 8 1.85 -1.43 18.13
N VAL A 9 1.84 -1.79 19.39
CA VAL A 9 1.49 -3.14 19.86
C VAL A 9 0.36 -3.05 20.85
N VAL A 10 -0.75 -3.72 20.54
CA VAL A 10 -1.96 -3.75 21.38
C VAL A 10 -2.23 -5.20 21.79
N ASP A 11 -2.09 -5.50 23.09
CA ASP A 11 -2.29 -6.84 23.65
C ASP A 11 -2.61 -6.68 25.16
N ASP A 12 -3.57 -7.40 25.69
CA ASP A 12 -3.95 -7.32 27.10
C ASP A 12 -2.96 -8.05 28.03
N GLU A 13 -2.10 -8.91 27.48
CA GLU A 13 -1.06 -9.63 28.23
C GLU A 13 0.21 -8.79 28.34
N VAL A 14 0.47 -8.25 29.53
CA VAL A 14 1.67 -7.42 29.82
C VAL A 14 2.98 -8.14 29.47
N SER A 15 3.07 -9.43 29.76
CA SER A 15 4.24 -10.26 29.44
C SER A 15 4.54 -10.33 27.92
N ILE A 16 3.51 -10.39 27.10
CA ILE A 16 3.63 -10.36 25.65
C ILE A 16 4.10 -8.98 25.18
N LEU A 17 3.52 -7.90 25.72
CA LEU A 17 3.94 -6.53 25.41
C LEU A 17 5.42 -6.29 25.74
N GLU A 18 5.88 -6.75 26.92
CA GLU A 18 7.28 -6.63 27.33
C GLU A 18 8.22 -7.45 26.43
N LEU A 19 7.83 -8.70 26.12
CA LEU A 19 8.59 -9.57 25.23
C LEU A 19 8.77 -8.92 23.86
N ILE A 20 7.69 -8.44 23.26
CA ILE A 20 7.71 -7.81 21.93
C ILE A 20 8.50 -6.51 21.96
N LYS A 21 8.26 -5.65 22.96
CA LYS A 21 8.98 -4.38 23.12
C LYS A 21 10.48 -4.57 23.24
N ASN A 22 10.91 -5.53 24.07
CA ASN A 22 12.32 -5.81 24.26
C ASN A 22 12.97 -6.41 23.01
N SER A 23 12.27 -7.29 22.32
CA SER A 23 12.82 -7.99 21.16
C SER A 23 12.90 -7.10 19.93
N LEU A 24 11.83 -6.39 19.58
CA LEU A 24 11.79 -5.50 18.43
C LEU A 24 12.55 -4.19 18.69
N GLY A 25 12.62 -3.74 19.95
CA GLY A 25 13.46 -2.60 20.33
C GLY A 25 14.94 -2.84 20.05
N LYS A 26 15.44 -4.07 20.22
CA LYS A 26 16.81 -4.45 19.84
C LYS A 26 17.07 -4.38 18.34
N ASP A 27 16.03 -4.50 17.53
CA ASP A 27 16.10 -4.35 16.08
C ASP A 27 16.09 -2.87 15.64
N GLY A 28 16.05 -1.94 16.58
CA GLY A 28 16.09 -0.50 16.32
C GLY A 28 14.72 0.14 16.07
N TYR A 29 13.62 -0.56 16.36
CA TYR A 29 12.28 0.00 16.24
C TYR A 29 11.87 0.76 17.50
N LEU A 30 11.15 1.85 17.31
CA LEU A 30 10.44 2.53 18.40
C LEU A 30 9.11 1.80 18.64
N ILE A 31 8.80 1.40 19.89
CA ILE A 31 7.62 0.59 20.20
C ILE A 31 6.72 1.34 21.19
N THR A 32 5.49 1.60 20.78
CA THR A 32 4.40 2.01 21.68
C THR A 32 3.54 0.80 22.00
N VAL A 33 3.25 0.60 23.28
CA VAL A 33 2.43 -0.52 23.76
C VAL A 33 1.14 0.01 24.40
N CYS A 34 0.04 -0.70 24.16
CA CYS A 34 -1.26 -0.46 24.79
C CYS A 34 -1.84 -1.79 25.26
N GLN A 35 -2.49 -1.81 26.43
CA GLN A 35 -3.09 -3.03 26.98
C GLN A 35 -4.50 -3.30 26.47
N ASN A 36 -5.12 -2.32 25.86
CA ASN A 36 -6.45 -2.45 25.23
C ASN A 36 -6.59 -1.46 24.07
N ALA A 37 -7.57 -1.72 23.21
CA ALA A 37 -7.83 -0.90 22.04
C ALA A 37 -8.30 0.52 22.38
N ASP A 38 -9.05 0.66 23.48
CA ASP A 38 -9.64 1.94 23.89
C ASP A 38 -8.59 2.94 24.40
N ASP A 39 -7.43 2.46 24.82
CA ASP A 39 -6.28 3.30 25.24
C ASP A 39 -5.44 3.83 24.06
N VAL A 40 -5.72 3.38 22.84
CA VAL A 40 -4.99 3.84 21.66
C VAL A 40 -5.41 5.25 21.27
N ASP A 41 -4.44 6.17 21.21
CA ASP A 41 -4.67 7.51 20.70
C ASP A 41 -4.84 7.48 19.17
N ILE A 42 -6.09 7.50 18.71
CA ILE A 42 -6.46 7.44 17.29
C ILE A 42 -5.81 8.59 16.48
N LYS A 43 -5.56 9.75 17.10
CA LYS A 43 -4.94 10.89 16.43
C LYS A 43 -3.48 10.64 16.07
N LYS A 44 -2.85 9.68 16.74
CA LYS A 44 -1.44 9.30 16.51
C LYS A 44 -1.27 8.12 15.58
N LEU A 45 -2.32 7.51 15.09
CA LEU A 45 -2.24 6.31 14.24
C LEU A 45 -1.37 6.51 12.98
N HIS A 46 -1.37 7.71 12.42
CA HIS A 46 -0.57 8.04 11.24
C HIS A 46 0.95 8.07 11.47
N PHE A 47 1.41 8.01 12.73
CA PHE A 47 2.83 7.93 13.06
C PHE A 47 3.37 6.49 13.09
N TYR A 48 2.50 5.49 13.04
CA TYR A 48 2.93 4.11 13.10
C TYR A 48 3.14 3.52 11.72
N ASP A 49 4.26 2.80 11.56
CA ASP A 49 4.65 2.12 10.34
C ASP A 49 4.14 0.67 10.28
N LEU A 50 3.69 0.12 11.42
CA LEU A 50 3.09 -1.20 11.54
C LEU A 50 2.34 -1.32 12.87
N ILE A 51 1.23 -2.04 12.86
CA ILE A 51 0.40 -2.31 14.03
C ILE A 51 0.35 -3.83 14.27
N LEU A 52 0.75 -4.25 15.48
CA LEU A 52 0.51 -5.60 16.01
C LEU A 52 -0.70 -5.54 16.93
N LEU A 53 -1.71 -6.36 16.69
CA LEU A 53 -3.01 -6.27 17.33
C LEU A 53 -3.50 -7.64 17.79
N ASP A 54 -3.64 -7.82 19.10
CA ASP A 54 -4.30 -9.00 19.64
C ASP A 54 -5.79 -8.99 19.29
N VAL A 55 -6.31 -10.14 18.91
CA VAL A 55 -7.74 -10.30 18.58
C VAL A 55 -8.57 -10.42 19.84
N MET A 56 -8.10 -11.21 20.82
CA MET A 56 -8.88 -11.56 22.02
C MET A 56 -8.51 -10.64 23.18
N MET A 57 -9.16 -9.49 23.25
CA MET A 57 -9.00 -8.52 24.34
C MET A 57 -10.33 -8.23 25.01
N PRO A 58 -10.33 -7.93 26.33
CA PRO A 58 -11.53 -7.43 26.99
C PRO A 58 -11.93 -6.05 26.46
N GLY A 59 -13.24 -5.77 26.38
CA GLY A 59 -13.75 -4.55 25.78
C GLY A 59 -13.85 -4.64 24.27
N THR A 60 -13.29 -3.66 23.55
CA THR A 60 -13.22 -3.68 22.08
C THR A 60 -12.22 -4.74 21.63
N ASP A 61 -12.70 -5.79 20.94
CA ASP A 61 -11.83 -6.81 20.42
C ASP A 61 -10.99 -6.32 19.21
N GLY A 62 -9.95 -7.10 18.88
CA GLY A 62 -9.04 -6.72 17.81
C GLY A 62 -9.68 -6.66 16.42
N PHE A 63 -10.68 -7.47 16.14
CA PHE A 63 -11.40 -7.42 14.87
C PHE A 63 -12.20 -6.13 14.73
N GLU A 64 -12.93 -5.74 15.77
CA GLU A 64 -13.70 -4.50 15.79
C GLU A 64 -12.77 -3.28 15.68
N PHE A 65 -11.69 -3.28 16.45
CA PHE A 65 -10.70 -2.21 16.38
C PHE A 65 -10.04 -2.10 14.99
N CYS A 66 -9.69 -3.23 14.37
CA CYS A 66 -9.17 -3.24 13.01
C CYS A 66 -10.13 -2.60 12.00
N LYS A 67 -11.43 -2.93 12.08
CA LYS A 67 -12.45 -2.28 11.23
C LYS A 67 -12.50 -0.78 11.41
N GLN A 68 -12.43 -0.31 12.67
CA GLN A 68 -12.47 1.12 12.97
C GLN A 68 -11.28 1.88 12.37
N ILE A 69 -10.08 1.31 12.48
CA ILE A 69 -8.85 2.02 12.10
C ILE A 69 -8.39 1.77 10.66
N ARG A 70 -8.86 0.71 10.00
CA ARG A 70 -8.31 0.30 8.68
C ARG A 70 -8.34 1.41 7.64
N ASN A 71 -9.42 2.18 7.60
CA ASN A 71 -9.52 3.31 6.66
C ASN A 71 -8.78 4.57 7.12
N MET A 72 -8.19 4.55 8.32
CA MET A 72 -7.46 5.68 8.91
C MET A 72 -5.96 5.51 8.78
N VAL A 73 -5.48 4.31 8.46
CA VAL A 73 -4.05 3.98 8.36
C VAL A 73 -3.75 3.23 7.06
N ASP A 74 -2.58 3.49 6.49
CA ASP A 74 -2.07 2.78 5.32
C ASP A 74 -1.08 1.67 5.72
N CYS A 75 -0.56 1.71 6.95
CA CYS A 75 0.44 0.77 7.43
C CYS A 75 -0.12 -0.65 7.59
N PRO A 76 0.74 -1.69 7.56
CA PRO A 76 0.34 -3.07 7.82
C PRO A 76 -0.25 -3.26 9.21
N ILE A 77 -1.33 -4.06 9.29
CA ILE A 77 -1.94 -4.53 10.52
C ILE A 77 -1.78 -6.04 10.58
N LEU A 78 -1.05 -6.54 11.59
CA LEU A 78 -0.84 -7.95 11.83
C LEU A 78 -1.55 -8.37 13.10
N PHE A 79 -2.39 -9.40 13.01
CA PHE A 79 -3.04 -9.96 14.18
C PHE A 79 -2.11 -10.88 14.98
N LEU A 80 -2.14 -10.75 16.29
CA LEU A 80 -1.65 -11.75 17.24
C LEU A 80 -2.86 -12.47 17.82
N THR A 81 -2.99 -13.78 17.60
CA THR A 81 -4.22 -14.46 17.98
C THR A 81 -3.99 -15.89 18.47
N ALA A 82 -4.72 -16.27 19.54
CA ALA A 82 -4.89 -17.67 19.93
C ALA A 82 -5.90 -18.42 19.06
N LYS A 83 -6.65 -17.71 18.19
CA LYS A 83 -7.60 -18.30 17.27
C LYS A 83 -6.88 -19.01 16.13
N THR A 84 -7.15 -20.29 15.97
CA THR A 84 -6.53 -21.14 14.95
C THR A 84 -7.53 -21.65 13.91
N LEU A 85 -8.84 -21.32 14.07
CA LEU A 85 -9.85 -21.72 13.11
C LEU A 85 -9.67 -20.95 11.82
N GLU A 86 -9.67 -21.66 10.72
CA GLU A 86 -9.51 -21.09 9.38
C GLU A 86 -10.51 -19.98 9.08
N GLU A 87 -11.76 -20.14 9.54
CA GLU A 87 -12.83 -19.14 9.39
C GLU A 87 -12.50 -17.82 10.09
N ASP A 88 -11.91 -17.86 11.32
CA ASP A 88 -11.52 -16.66 12.04
C ASP A 88 -10.36 -15.93 11.34
N ILE A 89 -9.43 -16.68 10.77
CA ILE A 89 -8.30 -16.15 10.01
C ILE A 89 -8.79 -15.48 8.73
N LEU A 90 -9.63 -16.17 7.96
CA LEU A 90 -10.23 -15.62 6.74
C LEU A 90 -11.06 -14.37 7.03
N PHE A 91 -11.80 -14.37 8.12
CA PHE A 91 -12.56 -13.19 8.55
C PHE A 91 -11.63 -12.01 8.87
N GLY A 92 -10.56 -12.24 9.66
CA GLY A 92 -9.60 -11.20 10.02
C GLY A 92 -8.90 -10.57 8.81
N LEU A 93 -8.45 -11.38 7.86
CA LEU A 93 -7.86 -10.90 6.61
C LEU A 93 -8.89 -10.18 5.74
N GLY A 94 -10.13 -10.66 5.71
CA GLY A 94 -11.23 -10.04 4.96
C GLY A 94 -11.63 -8.65 5.45
N ILE A 95 -11.43 -8.35 6.74
CA ILE A 95 -11.71 -7.02 7.32
C ILE A 95 -10.54 -6.04 7.19
N GLY A 96 -9.42 -6.47 6.62
CA GLY A 96 -8.31 -5.58 6.27
C GLY A 96 -7.00 -5.79 7.01
N ALA A 97 -6.84 -6.89 7.78
CA ALA A 97 -5.53 -7.28 8.28
C ALA A 97 -4.65 -7.82 7.13
N ASP A 98 -3.36 -7.58 7.24
CA ASP A 98 -2.38 -7.97 6.22
C ASP A 98 -1.74 -9.33 6.49
N ASP A 99 -1.71 -9.76 7.76
CA ASP A 99 -1.15 -11.04 8.19
C ASP A 99 -1.67 -11.40 9.58
N TYR A 100 -1.40 -12.60 10.02
CA TYR A 100 -1.68 -13.05 11.38
C TYR A 100 -0.55 -13.95 11.91
N ILE A 101 -0.37 -13.93 13.22
CA ILE A 101 0.60 -14.74 13.94
C ILE A 101 -0.13 -15.44 15.07
N THR A 102 -0.11 -16.77 15.08
CA THR A 102 -0.81 -17.58 16.10
C THR A 102 -0.01 -17.64 17.40
N LYS A 103 -0.68 -17.48 18.53
CA LYS A 103 -0.14 -17.70 19.86
C LYS A 103 -0.22 -19.18 20.24
N PRO A 104 0.81 -19.76 20.85
CA PRO A 104 2.12 -19.19 21.15
C PRO A 104 2.99 -19.07 19.90
N PHE A 105 3.73 -17.98 19.77
CA PHE A 105 4.63 -17.74 18.64
C PHE A 105 6.11 -17.77 19.08
N ARG A 106 6.98 -18.05 18.11
CA ARG A 106 8.42 -17.88 18.29
C ARG A 106 8.80 -16.44 18.01
N ILE A 107 9.63 -15.86 18.87
CA ILE A 107 10.05 -14.46 18.69
C ILE A 107 10.77 -14.22 17.36
N GLN A 108 11.52 -15.21 16.87
CA GLN A 108 12.17 -15.12 15.56
C GLN A 108 11.15 -15.06 14.41
N GLU A 109 10.03 -15.78 14.52
CA GLU A 109 8.96 -15.71 13.55
C GLU A 109 8.31 -14.33 13.51
N LEU A 110 7.97 -13.78 14.69
CA LEU A 110 7.43 -12.44 14.83
C LEU A 110 8.38 -11.41 14.19
N ARG A 111 9.66 -11.43 14.54
CA ARG A 111 10.67 -10.52 14.00
C ARG A 111 10.79 -10.62 12.49
N ALA A 112 10.80 -11.84 11.95
CA ALA A 112 10.88 -12.08 10.50
C ALA A 112 9.66 -11.53 9.76
N ARG A 113 8.44 -11.73 10.28
CA ARG A 113 7.20 -11.23 9.67
C ARG A 113 7.13 -9.71 9.73
N VAL A 114 7.43 -9.10 10.88
CA VAL A 114 7.49 -7.63 11.02
C VAL A 114 8.48 -7.04 10.03
N ALA A 115 9.70 -7.57 9.97
CA ALA A 115 10.71 -7.09 9.01
C ALA A 115 10.29 -7.26 7.56
N ALA A 116 9.60 -8.35 7.22
CA ALA A 116 9.11 -8.60 5.86
C ALA A 116 8.05 -7.58 5.44
N HIS A 117 7.07 -7.28 6.31
CA HIS A 117 6.02 -6.29 6.03
C HIS A 117 6.60 -4.88 5.94
N LEU A 118 7.48 -4.47 6.87
CA LEU A 118 8.14 -3.16 6.81
C LEU A 118 9.01 -2.99 5.56
N ARG A 119 9.69 -4.05 5.11
CA ARG A 119 10.47 -4.02 3.87
C ARG A 119 9.59 -3.88 2.63
N ARG A 120 8.42 -4.53 2.63
CA ARG A 120 7.44 -4.42 1.55
C ARG A 120 6.92 -2.99 1.45
N GLU A 121 6.51 -2.38 2.57
CA GLU A 121 6.08 -0.99 2.66
C GLU A 121 7.17 -0.03 2.14
N LYS A 122 8.41 -0.20 2.60
CA LYS A 122 9.53 0.62 2.09
C LYS A 122 9.75 0.47 0.58
N ARG A 123 9.53 -0.73 0.01
CA ARG A 123 9.61 -0.93 -1.43
C ARG A 123 8.46 -0.25 -2.17
N GLU A 124 7.27 -0.26 -1.62
CA GLU A 124 6.11 0.44 -2.19
C GLU A 124 6.28 1.96 -2.10
N HIS A 125 6.83 2.47 -1.00
CA HIS A 125 7.14 3.89 -0.81
C HIS A 125 8.36 4.39 -1.62
N HIS A 126 9.29 3.52 -1.97
CA HIS A 126 10.47 3.84 -2.78
C HIS A 126 10.38 3.31 -4.21
N SER A 127 9.23 2.81 -4.62
CA SER A 127 9.07 2.34 -5.98
C SER A 127 8.94 3.55 -6.91
N THR A 128 10.08 4.03 -7.36
CA THR A 128 10.17 4.92 -8.51
C THR A 128 10.40 4.07 -9.75
N LEU A 129 9.62 4.33 -10.77
CA LEU A 129 9.82 3.78 -12.09
C LEU A 129 10.45 4.89 -12.94
N SER A 130 11.69 4.69 -13.39
CA SER A 130 12.42 5.68 -14.17
C SER A 130 12.65 5.19 -15.60
N PHE A 131 12.47 6.08 -16.56
CA PHE A 131 12.75 5.87 -17.98
C PHE A 131 13.70 6.95 -18.48
N GLU A 132 14.65 6.56 -19.34
CA GLU A 132 15.50 7.55 -19.99
C GLU A 132 14.73 8.30 -21.11
N PRO A 133 15.01 9.60 -21.30
CA PRO A 133 16.03 10.36 -20.58
C PRO A 133 15.53 11.14 -19.37
N ASP A 134 14.40 11.27 -18.90
CA ASP A 134 14.07 12.10 -17.73
C ASP A 134 12.65 11.89 -17.20
N ILE A 135 12.08 10.72 -17.44
CA ILE A 135 10.73 10.38 -16.98
C ILE A 135 10.82 9.56 -15.70
N ARG A 136 10.18 10.04 -14.64
CA ARG A 136 10.13 9.36 -13.35
C ARG A 136 8.70 9.32 -12.81
N PHE A 137 8.23 8.14 -12.44
CA PHE A 137 6.99 7.95 -11.72
C PHE A 137 7.26 7.82 -10.22
N ASP A 138 6.65 8.67 -9.43
CA ASP A 138 6.51 8.44 -8.00
C ASP A 138 5.24 7.63 -7.77
N LEU A 139 5.40 6.33 -7.56
CA LEU A 139 4.28 5.39 -7.44
C LEU A 139 3.51 5.56 -6.13
N SER A 140 4.15 6.12 -5.10
CA SER A 140 3.52 6.41 -3.80
C SER A 140 2.69 7.69 -3.87
N ALA A 141 3.29 8.77 -4.36
CA ALA A 141 2.61 10.07 -4.50
C ALA A 141 1.66 10.12 -5.70
N LYS A 142 1.71 9.10 -6.60
CA LYS A 142 0.95 9.05 -7.85
C LYS A 142 1.21 10.29 -8.74
N VAL A 143 2.49 10.65 -8.88
CA VAL A 143 2.94 11.79 -9.67
C VAL A 143 3.94 11.35 -10.74
N LEU A 144 3.74 11.83 -11.95
CA LEU A 144 4.68 11.71 -13.05
C LEU A 144 5.54 12.96 -13.10
N TYR A 145 6.87 12.80 -13.12
CA TYR A 145 7.84 13.88 -13.30
C TYR A 145 8.53 13.73 -14.65
N VAL A 146 8.77 14.87 -15.27
CA VAL A 146 9.65 14.98 -16.46
C VAL A 146 10.69 16.03 -16.15
N SER A 147 11.97 15.66 -16.21
CA SER A 147 13.09 16.53 -15.81
C SER A 147 12.86 17.18 -14.43
N GLU A 148 12.44 16.37 -13.45
CA GLU A 148 12.10 16.75 -12.07
C GLU A 148 10.93 17.75 -11.92
N GLN A 149 10.21 18.03 -12.99
CA GLN A 149 8.98 18.85 -12.94
C GLN A 149 7.74 17.95 -12.95
N PRO A 150 6.78 18.17 -12.04
CA PRO A 150 5.57 17.37 -11.99
C PRO A 150 4.66 17.68 -13.19
N VAL A 151 4.15 16.63 -13.84
CA VAL A 151 3.15 16.74 -14.90
C VAL A 151 1.76 16.81 -14.26
N PRO A 152 0.91 17.79 -14.59
CA PRO A 152 -0.40 17.97 -13.98
C PRO A 152 -1.45 16.98 -14.52
N LEU A 153 -1.22 15.68 -14.29
CA LEU A 153 -2.15 14.62 -14.69
C LEU A 153 -3.32 14.51 -13.71
N THR A 154 -4.49 14.17 -14.21
CA THR A 154 -5.58 13.70 -13.36
C THR A 154 -5.25 12.30 -12.82
N LYS A 155 -5.99 11.83 -11.82
CA LYS A 155 -5.83 10.48 -11.26
C LYS A 155 -5.94 9.39 -12.33
N SER A 156 -6.94 9.50 -13.22
CA SER A 156 -7.16 8.54 -14.31
C SER A 156 -6.05 8.60 -15.36
N GLU A 157 -5.61 9.78 -15.74
CA GLU A 157 -4.48 9.98 -16.66
C GLU A 157 -3.19 9.40 -16.11
N TYR A 158 -2.90 9.66 -14.82
CA TYR A 158 -1.75 9.07 -14.15
C TYR A 158 -1.81 7.54 -14.16
N SER A 159 -2.95 6.95 -13.80
CA SER A 159 -3.14 5.49 -13.77
C SER A 159 -2.94 4.83 -15.12
N ILE A 160 -3.39 5.47 -16.19
CA ILE A 160 -3.15 5.01 -17.58
C ILE A 160 -1.65 5.05 -17.90
N CYS A 161 -0.98 6.15 -17.61
CA CYS A 161 0.47 6.28 -17.82
C CYS A 161 1.26 5.22 -17.03
N GLU A 162 0.94 5.04 -15.76
CA GLU A 162 1.59 4.04 -14.90
C GLU A 162 1.42 2.62 -15.44
N TYR A 163 0.19 2.26 -15.86
CA TYR A 163 -0.10 0.95 -16.42
C TYR A 163 0.69 0.68 -17.70
N LEU A 164 0.68 1.60 -18.64
CA LEU A 164 1.41 1.47 -19.91
C LEU A 164 2.93 1.44 -19.68
N ALA A 165 3.44 2.31 -18.82
CA ALA A 165 4.86 2.41 -18.54
C ALA A 165 5.43 1.17 -17.82
N LYS A 166 4.69 0.60 -16.86
CA LYS A 166 5.05 -0.67 -16.20
C LYS A 166 5.15 -1.83 -17.18
N ASN A 167 4.43 -1.76 -18.28
CA ASN A 167 4.39 -2.77 -19.33
C ASN A 167 5.01 -2.23 -20.64
N ARG A 168 6.09 -1.46 -20.52
CA ARG A 168 6.78 -0.82 -21.62
C ARG A 168 7.04 -1.78 -22.79
N GLY A 169 6.78 -1.32 -24.01
CA GLY A 169 6.93 -2.11 -25.23
C GLY A 169 5.74 -3.02 -25.57
N GLN A 170 4.81 -3.23 -24.64
CA GLN A 170 3.61 -4.02 -24.89
C GLN A 170 2.45 -3.16 -25.37
N VAL A 171 1.71 -3.65 -26.36
CA VAL A 171 0.52 -3.01 -26.89
C VAL A 171 -0.71 -3.46 -26.12
N PHE A 172 -1.55 -2.50 -25.75
CA PHE A 172 -2.83 -2.76 -25.07
C PHE A 172 -3.97 -2.16 -25.86
N THR A 173 -5.06 -2.92 -25.97
CA THR A 173 -6.33 -2.39 -26.52
C THR A 173 -6.96 -1.40 -25.55
N LYS A 174 -7.89 -0.59 -26.03
CA LYS A 174 -8.64 0.35 -25.18
C LYS A 174 -9.40 -0.38 -24.08
N GLU A 175 -9.97 -1.54 -24.41
CA GLU A 175 -10.66 -2.42 -23.46
C GLU A 175 -9.74 -2.90 -22.36
N GLN A 176 -8.53 -3.37 -22.70
CA GLN A 176 -7.54 -3.83 -21.73
C GLN A 176 -7.09 -2.71 -20.82
N ILE A 177 -6.85 -1.50 -21.34
CA ILE A 177 -6.48 -0.34 -20.53
C ILE A 177 -7.63 0.04 -19.61
N TYR A 178 -8.85 0.10 -20.12
CA TYR A 178 -10.04 0.44 -19.35
C TYR A 178 -10.23 -0.53 -18.17
N GLU A 179 -10.19 -1.82 -18.45
CA GLU A 179 -10.33 -2.88 -17.44
C GLU A 179 -9.22 -2.82 -16.36
N ALA A 180 -7.98 -2.61 -16.77
CA ALA A 180 -6.84 -2.54 -15.87
C ALA A 180 -6.89 -1.31 -14.92
N VAL A 181 -7.39 -0.18 -15.42
CA VAL A 181 -7.39 1.10 -14.69
C VAL A 181 -8.69 1.31 -13.90
N PHE A 182 -9.84 0.93 -14.45
CA PHE A 182 -11.17 1.22 -13.89
C PHE A 182 -11.91 -0.03 -13.37
N GLY A 183 -11.44 -1.24 -13.70
CA GLY A 183 -12.07 -2.51 -13.32
C GLY A 183 -13.30 -2.87 -14.17
N PHE A 184 -13.89 -4.04 -13.87
CA PHE A 184 -15.04 -4.57 -14.62
C PHE A 184 -16.34 -3.80 -14.40
N ASP A 185 -16.49 -3.12 -13.27
CA ASP A 185 -17.69 -2.36 -12.92
C ASP A 185 -17.72 -0.94 -13.53
N GLY A 186 -16.70 -0.63 -14.30
CA GLY A 186 -16.63 0.66 -14.99
C GLY A 186 -17.64 0.73 -16.13
N ILE A 187 -18.75 1.42 -15.92
CA ILE A 187 -19.70 1.81 -16.97
C ILE A 187 -19.06 2.93 -17.80
N GLY A 188 -18.18 2.57 -18.71
CA GLY A 188 -17.51 3.54 -19.57
C GLY A 188 -17.35 3.00 -20.99
N ASP A 189 -17.54 3.89 -21.92
CA ASP A 189 -17.27 3.64 -23.32
C ASP A 189 -15.75 3.67 -23.57
N ASN A 190 -15.25 2.82 -24.45
CA ASN A 190 -13.86 2.79 -24.92
C ASN A 190 -13.36 4.14 -25.48
N SER A 191 -14.26 5.04 -25.86
CA SER A 191 -13.96 6.42 -26.21
C SER A 191 -13.30 7.21 -25.08
N THR A 192 -13.59 6.86 -23.82
CA THR A 192 -12.98 7.46 -22.63
C THR A 192 -11.46 7.33 -22.65
N ILE A 193 -10.93 6.15 -23.02
CA ILE A 193 -9.48 5.92 -23.10
C ILE A 193 -8.85 6.81 -24.18
N SER A 194 -9.47 6.92 -25.35
CA SER A 194 -8.96 7.79 -26.41
C SER A 194 -8.90 9.27 -26.00
N THR A 195 -9.90 9.74 -25.25
CA THR A 195 -9.93 11.10 -24.72
C THR A 195 -8.84 11.31 -23.67
N HIS A 196 -8.65 10.37 -22.74
CA HIS A 196 -7.57 10.46 -21.76
C HIS A 196 -6.19 10.46 -22.43
N ILE A 197 -5.95 9.58 -23.41
CA ILE A 197 -4.69 9.55 -24.16
C ILE A 197 -4.42 10.88 -24.86
N LYS A 198 -5.43 11.48 -25.48
CA LYS A 198 -5.31 12.81 -26.09
C LYS A 198 -4.90 13.86 -25.06
N ASN A 199 -5.55 13.89 -23.91
CA ASN A 199 -5.25 14.84 -22.83
C ASN A 199 -3.85 14.62 -22.24
N ILE A 200 -3.46 13.37 -22.03
CA ILE A 200 -2.12 13.01 -21.57
C ILE A 200 -1.06 13.54 -22.56
N ARG A 201 -1.23 13.25 -23.84
CA ARG A 201 -0.30 13.70 -24.88
C ARG A 201 -0.17 15.21 -24.92
N ALA A 202 -1.27 15.95 -24.85
CA ALA A 202 -1.25 17.40 -24.81
C ALA A 202 -0.44 17.94 -23.61
N LYS A 203 -0.56 17.32 -22.44
CA LYS A 203 0.21 17.68 -21.24
C LYS A 203 1.69 17.32 -21.35
N LEU A 204 2.02 16.15 -21.90
CA LEU A 204 3.39 15.71 -22.12
C LEU A 204 4.11 16.50 -23.21
N GLU A 205 3.40 17.02 -24.20
CA GLU A 205 3.95 17.86 -25.26
C GLU A 205 4.59 19.15 -24.71
N HIS A 206 4.07 19.71 -23.63
CA HIS A 206 4.71 20.83 -22.92
C HIS A 206 6.11 20.52 -22.43
N PHE A 207 6.39 19.25 -22.16
CA PHE A 207 7.69 18.73 -21.76
C PHE A 207 8.52 18.18 -22.93
N LYS A 208 8.02 18.33 -24.17
CA LYS A 208 8.66 17.87 -25.40
C LYS A 208 8.92 16.35 -25.43
N ILE A 209 8.04 15.56 -24.81
CA ILE A 209 8.10 14.10 -24.83
C ILE A 209 6.80 13.52 -25.39
N SER A 210 6.92 12.35 -26.02
CA SER A 210 5.79 11.62 -26.61
C SER A 210 5.98 10.11 -26.42
N PRO A 211 5.92 9.60 -25.18
CA PRO A 211 6.22 8.20 -24.90
C PRO A 211 5.11 7.23 -25.30
N ILE A 212 3.90 7.71 -25.57
CA ILE A 212 2.75 6.85 -25.91
C ILE A 212 2.57 6.85 -27.42
N SER A 213 2.81 5.69 -28.04
CA SER A 213 2.54 5.47 -29.45
C SER A 213 1.17 4.82 -29.68
N THR A 214 0.57 5.09 -30.85
CA THR A 214 -0.66 4.45 -31.31
C THR A 214 -0.33 3.39 -32.33
N LEU A 215 -0.82 2.16 -32.10
CA LEU A 215 -0.89 1.15 -33.13
C LEU A 215 -2.30 1.15 -33.71
N TRP A 216 -2.43 1.65 -34.92
CA TRP A 216 -3.73 1.84 -35.59
C TRP A 216 -4.51 0.52 -35.71
N GLY A 217 -5.75 0.57 -35.27
CA GLY A 217 -6.64 -0.58 -35.25
C GLY A 217 -6.40 -1.57 -34.11
N ILE A 218 -5.39 -1.31 -33.23
CA ILE A 218 -5.03 -2.21 -32.11
C ILE A 218 -5.15 -1.46 -30.78
N GLY A 219 -4.34 -0.44 -30.54
CA GLY A 219 -4.32 0.23 -29.25
C GLY A 219 -3.11 1.13 -29.02
N TYR A 220 -2.62 1.16 -27.79
CA TYR A 220 -1.57 2.05 -27.32
C TYR A 220 -0.42 1.29 -26.67
N LYS A 221 0.76 1.87 -26.74
CA LYS A 221 2.00 1.33 -26.17
C LYS A 221 2.82 2.46 -25.57
N TRP A 222 3.50 2.21 -24.46
CA TRP A 222 4.60 3.04 -23.97
C TRP A 222 5.91 2.58 -24.60
N GLU A 223 6.66 3.53 -25.21
CA GLU A 223 7.94 3.23 -25.89
C GLU A 223 9.11 3.05 -24.92
#